data_093e4028e7599643a7f11d36139c3aca
#
_entry.id   093e4028e7599643a7f11d36139c3aca
#
_cell.length_a   1.000
_cell.length_b   1.000
_cell.length_c   1.000
_cell.angle_alpha   90.00
_cell.angle_beta   90.00
_cell.angle_gamma   90.00
#
_symmetry.space_group_name_H-M   'P 1'
#
loop_
_entity.id
_entity.type
_entity.pdbx_description
1 polymer ?
#
loop_
_entity_poly.entity_id
_entity_poly.type
_entity_poly.pdbx_seq_one_letter_code
_entity_poly.pdbx_strand_id
1 'polypeptide(L)' 'MQVTLMIILWLENGKTMTLAIPYPREGLTEAEVHTAMFELLKREVILSENGVRATAFKKAYRRIVDEQPLP' A
#
# COMPACT_ATOMS: atom_id res chain seq x y z
N MET A 1 18.93 -7.38 -1.36
CA MET A 1 18.03 -6.39 -0.72
C MET A 1 16.74 -6.28 -1.53
N GLN A 2 15.62 -6.46 -0.89
CA GLN A 2 14.31 -6.27 -1.53
C GLN A 2 13.63 -5.05 -0.94
N VAL A 3 13.05 -4.25 -1.80
CA VAL A 3 12.26 -3.09 -1.37
C VAL A 3 10.82 -3.31 -1.80
N THR A 4 9.91 -3.18 -0.86
CA THR A 4 8.47 -3.34 -1.10
C THR A 4 7.75 -2.10 -0.58
N LEU A 5 6.91 -1.51 -1.41
CA LEU A 5 6.03 -0.42 -0.97
C LEU A 5 4.81 -1.03 -0.31
N MET A 6 4.58 -0.69 0.94
CA MET A 6 3.42 -1.15 1.71
C MET A 6 2.45 0.00 1.85
N ILE A 7 1.23 -0.21 1.40
CA ILE A 7 0.17 0.80 1.46
C ILE A 7 -0.96 0.24 2.32
N ILE A 8 -1.33 0.97 3.37
CA ILE A 8 -2.40 0.55 4.27
C ILE A 8 -3.60 1.47 4.08
N LEU A 9 -4.74 0.86 3.82
CA LEU A 9 -6.00 1.55 3.56
C LEU A 9 -7.03 1.16 4.60
N TRP A 10 -7.93 2.11 4.93
CA TRP A 10 -9.09 1.82 5.75
C TRP A 10 -10.20 1.22 4.90
N LEU A 11 -10.89 0.24 5.44
CA LEU A 11 -12.07 -0.36 4.83
C LEU A 11 -13.34 0.23 5.45
N GLU A 12 -14.44 0.11 4.74
CA GLU A 12 -15.73 0.64 5.20
C GLU A 12 -16.22 -0.02 6.49
N ASN A 13 -15.71 -1.22 6.80
CA ASN A 13 -16.09 -1.93 8.03
C ASN A 13 -15.19 -1.58 9.23
N GLY A 14 -14.30 -0.58 9.09
CA GLY A 14 -13.40 -0.16 10.15
C GLY A 14 -12.10 -0.94 10.26
N LYS A 15 -11.94 -1.97 9.43
CA LYS A 15 -10.71 -2.74 9.38
C LYS A 15 -9.74 -2.11 8.39
N THR A 16 -8.55 -2.67 8.27
CA THR A 16 -7.53 -2.19 7.33
C THR A 16 -7.15 -3.28 6.36
N MET A 17 -6.66 -2.88 5.19
CA MET A 17 -6.05 -3.80 4.24
C MET A 17 -4.68 -3.27 3.85
N THR A 18 -3.78 -4.16 3.44
CA THR A 18 -2.43 -3.80 3.04
C THR A 18 -2.21 -4.22 1.59
N LEU A 19 -1.72 -3.28 0.79
CA LEU A 19 -1.26 -3.54 -0.57
C LEU A 19 0.26 -3.58 -0.55
N ALA A 20 0.85 -4.58 -1.18
CA ALA A 20 2.30 -4.71 -1.28
C ALA A 20 2.70 -4.59 -2.74
N ILE A 21 3.55 -3.63 -3.06
CA ILE A 21 4.04 -3.39 -4.41
C ILE A 21 5.55 -3.60 -4.40
N PRO A 22 6.05 -4.70 -5.01
CA PRO A 22 7.49 -4.94 -5.05
C PRO A 22 8.17 -3.99 -6.03
N TYR A 23 9.41 -3.63 -5.72
CA TYR A 23 10.26 -2.80 -6.57
C TYR A 23 9.60 -1.48 -6.97
N PRO A 24 9.20 -0.64 -5.99
CA PRO A 24 8.57 0.64 -6.30
C PRO A 24 9.54 1.56 -7.04
N ARG A 25 9.00 2.51 -7.78
CA ARG A 25 9.80 3.50 -8.49
C ARG A 25 10.72 4.24 -7.53
N GLU A 26 11.97 4.41 -7.92
CA GLU A 26 12.94 5.15 -7.13
C GLU A 26 12.50 6.61 -7.01
N GLY A 27 12.66 7.17 -5.82
CA GLY A 27 12.25 8.56 -5.56
C GLY A 27 10.76 8.76 -5.30
N LEU A 28 9.98 7.67 -5.25
CA LEU A 28 8.56 7.77 -4.95
C LEU A 28 8.34 8.29 -3.53
N THR A 29 7.55 9.36 -3.39
CA THR A 29 7.27 9.98 -2.10
C THR A 29 5.91 9.53 -1.57
N GLU A 30 5.71 9.70 -0.24
CA GLU A 30 4.41 9.41 0.38
C GLU A 30 3.31 10.29 -0.21
N ALA A 31 3.62 11.54 -0.53
CA ALA A 31 2.65 12.46 -1.13
C ALA A 31 2.17 11.94 -2.49
N GLU A 32 3.07 11.41 -3.32
CA GLU A 32 2.71 10.85 -4.62
C GLU A 32 1.84 9.61 -4.46
N VAL A 33 2.17 8.75 -3.51
CA VAL A 33 1.38 7.54 -3.20
C VAL A 33 0.00 7.94 -2.70
N HIS A 34 -0.07 8.92 -1.81
CA HIS A 34 -1.33 9.42 -1.26
C HIS A 34 -2.24 9.94 -2.39
N THR A 35 -1.68 10.73 -3.31
CA THR A 35 -2.43 11.28 -4.44
C THR A 35 -2.97 10.17 -5.33
N ALA A 36 -2.12 9.18 -5.65
CA ALA A 36 -2.53 8.05 -6.49
C ALA A 36 -3.63 7.23 -5.83
N MET A 37 -3.49 6.94 -4.52
CA MET A 37 -4.49 6.18 -3.79
C MET A 37 -5.79 6.95 -3.65
N PHE A 38 -5.72 8.25 -3.43
CA PHE A 38 -6.91 9.10 -3.36
C PHE A 38 -7.73 9.01 -4.65
N GLU A 39 -7.06 9.05 -5.81
CA GLU A 39 -7.74 8.90 -7.10
C GLU A 39 -8.42 7.53 -7.23
N LEU A 40 -7.74 6.46 -6.83
CA LEU A 40 -8.31 5.12 -6.88
C LEU A 40 -9.50 4.97 -5.94
N LEU A 41 -9.38 5.51 -4.73
CA LEU A 41 -10.48 5.46 -3.74
C LEU A 41 -11.69 6.24 -4.22
N LYS A 42 -11.46 7.38 -4.87
CA LYS A 42 -12.53 8.21 -5.42
C LYS A 42 -13.31 7.46 -6.50
N ARG A 43 -12.64 6.60 -7.27
CA ARG A 43 -13.26 5.79 -8.32
C ARG A 43 -13.89 4.50 -7.79
N GLU A 44 -13.71 4.22 -6.51
CA GLU A 44 -14.27 3.03 -5.85
C GLU A 44 -13.85 1.70 -6.49
N VAL A 45 -12.61 1.64 -7.01
CA VAL A 45 -12.12 0.45 -7.72
C VAL A 45 -11.33 -0.52 -6.84
N ILE A 46 -11.01 -0.14 -5.60
CA ILE A 46 -10.25 -1.00 -4.69
C ILE A 46 -11.19 -1.74 -3.77
N LEU A 47 -11.16 -3.08 -3.86
CA LEU A 47 -11.92 -3.95 -2.99
C LEU A 47 -10.96 -4.89 -2.27
N SER A 48 -11.28 -5.22 -1.03
CA SER A 48 -10.57 -6.27 -0.32
C SER A 48 -11.02 -7.64 -0.82
N GLU A 49 -10.33 -8.71 -0.36
CA GLU A 49 -10.67 -10.07 -0.74
C GLU A 49 -12.12 -10.45 -0.38
N ASN A 50 -12.68 -9.81 0.63
CA ASN A 50 -14.04 -10.09 1.09
C ASN A 50 -15.09 -9.19 0.42
N GLY A 51 -14.70 -8.44 -0.59
CA GLY A 51 -15.61 -7.53 -1.26
C GLY A 51 -15.90 -6.25 -0.49
N VAL A 52 -15.21 -6.02 0.62
CA VAL A 52 -15.36 -4.80 1.42
C VAL A 52 -14.54 -3.68 0.77
N ARG A 53 -15.15 -2.54 0.60
CA ARG A 53 -14.56 -1.43 -0.12
C ARG A 53 -13.54 -0.67 0.72
N ALA A 54 -12.43 -0.25 0.10
CA ALA A 54 -11.48 0.66 0.74
C ALA A 54 -12.04 2.08 0.68
N THR A 55 -11.99 2.80 1.81
CA THR A 55 -12.63 4.12 1.93
C THR A 55 -11.64 5.25 2.15
N ALA A 56 -10.46 4.98 2.71
CA ALA A 56 -9.49 6.03 3.02
C ALA A 56 -8.07 5.48 3.06
N PHE A 57 -7.12 6.37 2.83
CA PHE A 57 -5.70 6.07 2.95
C PHE A 57 -5.27 6.23 4.41
N LYS A 58 -4.57 5.24 4.94
CA LYS A 58 -4.06 5.29 6.31
C LYS A 58 -2.59 5.70 6.33
N LYS A 59 -1.72 4.92 5.67
CA LYS A 59 -0.29 5.22 5.60
C LYS A 59 0.38 4.40 4.50
N ALA A 60 1.59 4.82 4.13
CA ALA A 60 2.45 4.06 3.24
C ALA A 60 3.87 4.08 3.79
N TYR A 61 4.61 3.00 3.59
CA TYR A 61 6.00 2.92 4.00
C TYR A 61 6.75 1.94 3.10
N ARG A 62 8.06 2.04 3.10
CA ARG A 62 8.91 1.10 2.39
C ARG A 62 9.39 0.03 3.36
N ARG A 63 9.18 -1.22 2.99
CA ARG A 63 9.72 -2.34 3.74
C ARG A 63 10.97 -2.79 3.03
N ILE A 64 12.09 -2.76 3.74
CA ILE A 64 13.38 -3.17 3.20
C ILE A 64 13.76 -4.48 3.86
N VAL A 65 13.94 -5.52 3.06
CA VAL A 65 14.35 -6.84 3.54
C VAL A 65 15.74 -7.12 2.98
N ASP A 66 16.67 -7.36 3.88
CA ASP A 66 18.05 -7.68 3.53
C ASP A 66 18.32 -9.11 4.00
N GLU A 67 18.37 -10.04 3.05
CA GLU A 67 18.63 -11.44 3.35
C GLU A 67 20.12 -11.68 3.41
N GLN A 68 20.59 -12.17 4.56
CA GLN A 68 21.98 -12.55 4.71
C GLN A 68 22.07 -14.08 4.74
N PRO A 69 22.86 -14.68 3.82
CA PRO A 69 23.00 -16.14 3.85
C PRO A 69 23.73 -16.57 5.12
N LEU A 70 23.39 -17.73 5.59
CA LEU A 70 24.08 -18.33 6.74
C LEU A 70 25.50 -18.75 6.32
N PRO A 71 26.47 -18.59 7.21
CA PRO A 71 27.85 -19.01 6.92
C PRO A 71 27.98 -20.51 6.74
#